data_404cdd5cd811711cffc72afbf498b160
#
_entry.id   404cdd5cd811711cffc72afbf498b160
#
_cell.length_a   1.000
_cell.length_b   1.000
_cell.length_c   1.000
_cell.angle_alpha   90.00
_cell.angle_beta   90.00
_cell.angle_gamma   90.00
#
_symmetry.space_group_name_H-M   'P 1'
#
loop_
_entity.id
_entity.type
_entity.pdbx_description
1 polymer ?
#
loop_
_entity_poly.entity_id
_entity_poly.type
_entity_poly.pdbx_seq_one_letter_code
_entity_poly.pdbx_strand_id
1 'polypeptide(L)'
;MQTRSIHHPLVWLSISALLLTVFIDISRHPQVVLAEANGAGSLLGDNIEAEVNFNAPATKDPCTWHVVTSISKTPGPSSGPITVRNKAGVDEVLYQRRCPAGQSLHWIPQSTSARIAEHSENKVSRLVNMLLLKTAPPSNKMVVNVGTWFWVPRAVWKSVSVTAYIPTSVGPITVTTTATPTSLIYSPGDGNNAVTCKGPGTPWSRSRGDNDTSDCMYTYHSASHTKASGTYAANTAIKWSITWRSNLGIGGVLPSLRTGITSPVRVLELQALSR
;
A
#
# COMPACT_ATOMS: atom_id res chain seq x y z
N MET A 1 39.77 3.08 81.17
CA MET A 1 39.61 1.71 81.74
C MET A 1 39.48 0.76 80.56
N GLN A 2 40.51 -0.04 80.51
CA GLN A 2 40.68 -1.36 79.92
C GLN A 2 40.06 -1.73 78.59
N THR A 3 40.93 -1.75 77.63
CA THR A 3 41.19 -2.59 76.50
C THR A 3 40.78 -4.08 76.66
N ARG A 4 40.20 -4.66 75.63
CA ARG A 4 40.51 -6.07 75.26
C ARG A 4 40.43 -6.26 73.75
N SER A 5 41.59 -6.50 73.19
CA SER A 5 41.87 -7.06 71.86
C SER A 5 41.43 -8.53 71.81
N ILE A 6 40.80 -8.95 70.75
CA ILE A 6 40.63 -10.33 70.36
C ILE A 6 41.06 -10.53 68.95
N HIS A 7 42.19 -11.21 68.79
CA HIS A 7 42.67 -11.75 67.49
C HIS A 7 41.83 -12.93 67.06
N HIS A 8 41.39 -12.93 65.76
CA HIS A 8 40.96 -14.17 65.09
C HIS A 8 41.78 -14.41 63.85
N PRO A 9 42.16 -15.66 63.57
CA PRO A 9 43.10 -16.01 62.52
C PRO A 9 42.43 -16.04 61.11
N LEU A 10 43.19 -15.64 60.10
CA LEU A 10 42.89 -15.76 58.68
C LEU A 10 42.86 -17.28 58.34
N VAL A 11 41.69 -17.71 57.81
CA VAL A 11 41.56 -18.95 57.05
C VAL A 11 41.62 -18.61 55.55
N TRP A 12 42.70 -19.06 54.93
CA TRP A 12 42.85 -19.02 53.48
C TRP A 12 42.03 -20.15 52.88
N LEU A 13 40.96 -19.81 52.16
CA LEU A 13 40.25 -20.73 51.27
C LEU A 13 40.69 -20.42 49.85
N SER A 14 41.55 -21.27 49.32
CA SER A 14 41.96 -21.30 47.90
C SER A 14 40.80 -21.83 47.07
N ILE A 15 40.14 -20.94 46.35
CA ILE A 15 39.16 -21.28 45.32
C ILE A 15 39.93 -21.50 44.02
N SER A 16 40.11 -22.76 43.63
CA SER A 16 40.61 -23.15 42.33
C SER A 16 39.55 -22.84 41.26
N ALA A 17 39.75 -21.78 40.51
CA ALA A 17 38.93 -21.47 39.35
C ALA A 17 39.24 -22.46 38.22
N LEU A 18 38.34 -23.41 37.99
CA LEU A 18 38.37 -24.31 36.85
C LEU A 18 37.91 -23.52 35.60
N LEU A 19 38.87 -23.04 34.83
CA LEU A 19 38.59 -22.46 33.51
C LEU A 19 38.18 -23.58 32.56
N LEU A 20 36.87 -23.74 32.34
CA LEU A 20 36.31 -24.57 31.29
C LEU A 20 36.42 -23.80 30.00
N THR A 21 37.48 -23.99 29.23
CA THR A 21 37.61 -23.51 27.84
C THR A 21 36.70 -24.37 26.98
N VAL A 22 35.50 -23.82 26.67
CA VAL A 22 34.63 -24.37 25.63
C VAL A 22 35.27 -24.00 24.30
N PHE A 23 35.97 -24.92 23.67
CA PHE A 23 36.35 -24.83 22.25
C PHE A 23 35.07 -24.99 21.44
N ILE A 24 34.54 -23.88 20.96
CA ILE A 24 33.52 -23.89 19.89
C ILE A 24 34.25 -24.18 18.59
N ASP A 25 34.24 -25.45 18.21
CA ASP A 25 34.72 -25.93 16.92
C ASP A 25 33.71 -25.44 15.86
N ILE A 26 34.02 -24.29 15.26
CA ILE A 26 33.26 -23.77 14.10
C ILE A 26 33.71 -24.56 12.88
N SER A 27 33.25 -25.81 12.80
CA SER A 27 33.30 -26.56 11.55
C SER A 27 32.41 -25.88 10.52
N ARG A 28 33.03 -25.12 9.63
CA ARG A 28 32.39 -24.57 8.43
C ARG A 28 32.03 -25.71 7.48
N HIS A 29 30.97 -26.42 7.79
CA HIS A 29 30.30 -27.23 6.78
C HIS A 29 29.21 -26.33 6.21
N PRO A 30 29.09 -26.19 4.87
CA PRO A 30 27.92 -25.61 4.27
C PRO A 30 26.77 -26.56 4.57
N GLN A 31 26.03 -26.27 5.62
CA GLN A 31 24.78 -26.94 5.85
C GLN A 31 23.89 -26.58 4.68
N VAL A 32 23.62 -27.54 3.83
CA VAL A 32 22.46 -27.52 2.95
C VAL A 32 21.27 -27.55 3.90
N VAL A 33 20.80 -26.37 4.27
CA VAL A 33 19.53 -26.23 5.00
C VAL A 33 18.47 -26.60 3.99
N LEU A 34 18.11 -27.89 3.97
CA LEU A 34 16.80 -28.30 3.51
C LEU A 34 15.83 -27.52 4.41
N ALA A 35 15.24 -26.45 3.89
CA ALA A 35 14.18 -25.76 4.59
C ALA A 35 13.08 -26.82 4.81
N GLU A 36 13.01 -27.34 6.03
CA GLU A 36 11.90 -28.19 6.40
C GLU A 36 10.63 -27.44 6.08
N ALA A 37 9.72 -28.08 5.36
CA ALA A 37 8.43 -27.54 4.95
C ALA A 37 7.58 -27.02 6.13
N ASN A 38 8.00 -27.25 7.35
CA ASN A 38 7.37 -26.81 8.58
C ASN A 38 7.77 -25.38 9.02
N GLY A 39 8.82 -24.77 8.44
CA GLY A 39 9.31 -23.45 8.86
C GLY A 39 8.60 -22.27 8.16
N ALA A 40 8.19 -22.45 6.90
CA ALA A 40 7.58 -21.37 6.15
C ALA A 40 6.13 -21.05 6.60
N GLY A 41 5.38 -22.08 7.05
CA GLY A 41 4.03 -21.89 7.56
C GLY A 41 3.95 -21.17 8.91
N SER A 42 4.98 -21.30 9.77
CA SER A 42 4.99 -20.65 11.08
C SER A 42 5.40 -19.16 11.03
N LEU A 43 6.11 -18.74 9.98
CA LEU A 43 6.50 -17.34 9.78
C LEU A 43 5.33 -16.47 9.28
N LEU A 44 4.26 -17.09 8.81
CA LEU A 44 3.09 -16.45 8.21
C LEU A 44 1.80 -16.75 9.01
N GLY A 45 1.94 -16.99 10.31
CA GLY A 45 0.80 -17.13 11.22
C GLY A 45 -0.15 -15.94 11.16
N ASP A 46 -1.29 -16.04 11.84
CA ASP A 46 -2.41 -15.08 11.78
C ASP A 46 -2.07 -13.60 12.13
N ASN A 47 -0.83 -13.32 12.54
CA ASN A 47 -0.32 -12.01 12.95
C ASN A 47 0.56 -11.32 11.88
N ILE A 48 0.19 -11.38 10.60
CA ILE A 48 0.91 -10.66 9.52
C ILE A 48 1.03 -9.15 9.79
N GLU A 49 0.08 -8.55 10.51
CA GLU A 49 0.11 -7.12 10.83
C GLU A 49 1.36 -6.68 11.59
N ALA A 50 1.87 -7.52 12.48
CA ALA A 50 3.07 -7.23 13.29
C ALA A 50 4.38 -7.41 12.50
N GLU A 51 4.36 -8.14 11.39
CA GLU A 51 5.55 -8.53 10.63
C GLU A 51 5.73 -7.75 9.32
N VAL A 52 4.68 -7.05 8.85
CA VAL A 52 4.76 -6.26 7.63
C VAL A 52 5.48 -4.95 7.87
N ASN A 53 6.65 -4.80 7.27
CA ASN A 53 7.47 -3.60 7.35
C ASN A 53 7.26 -2.72 6.11
N PHE A 54 7.16 -1.39 6.33
CA PHE A 54 6.99 -0.40 5.27
C PHE A 54 8.26 0.40 4.97
N ASN A 55 9.28 0.27 5.79
CA ASN A 55 10.59 0.85 5.52
C ASN A 55 11.35 -0.11 4.62
N ALA A 56 11.77 0.33 3.45
CA ALA A 56 12.59 -0.49 2.56
C ALA A 56 13.81 -1.04 3.32
N PRO A 57 14.19 -2.31 3.11
CA PRO A 57 15.42 -2.82 3.69
C PRO A 57 16.59 -1.93 3.24
N ALA A 58 17.50 -1.63 4.16
CA ALA A 58 18.60 -0.68 3.94
C ALA A 58 19.54 -1.08 2.78
N THR A 59 19.50 -2.34 2.37
CA THR A 59 20.28 -2.88 1.25
C THR A 59 19.35 -3.56 0.23
N LYS A 60 19.60 -3.28 -1.05
CA LYS A 60 18.91 -3.99 -2.13
C LYS A 60 19.26 -5.47 -2.07
N ASP A 61 18.25 -6.32 -1.99
CA ASP A 61 18.44 -7.78 -2.07
C ASP A 61 19.05 -8.14 -3.44
N PRO A 62 20.26 -8.70 -3.49
CA PRO A 62 20.92 -9.06 -4.76
C PRO A 62 20.33 -10.34 -5.38
N CYS A 63 19.41 -10.99 -4.70
CA CYS A 63 18.81 -12.25 -5.12
C CYS A 63 17.53 -12.05 -5.92
N THR A 64 17.22 -13.02 -6.76
CA THR A 64 15.98 -13.06 -7.55
C THR A 64 15.20 -14.33 -7.28
N TRP A 65 13.87 -14.22 -7.32
CA TRP A 65 12.96 -15.33 -7.16
C TRP A 65 12.43 -15.80 -8.52
N HIS A 66 12.38 -17.10 -8.71
CA HIS A 66 11.82 -17.75 -9.91
C HIS A 66 10.87 -18.86 -9.49
N VAL A 67 9.69 -18.88 -10.06
CA VAL A 67 8.76 -19.99 -9.87
C VAL A 67 9.34 -21.25 -10.51
N VAL A 68 9.30 -22.38 -9.81
CA VAL A 68 9.69 -23.66 -10.35
C VAL A 68 8.48 -24.30 -11.04
N THR A 69 8.61 -24.59 -12.33
CA THR A 69 7.56 -25.23 -13.11
C THR A 69 7.89 -26.70 -13.33
N SER A 70 6.87 -27.57 -13.34
CA SER A 70 7.02 -28.96 -13.71
C SER A 70 7.36 -29.06 -15.21
N ILE A 71 8.43 -29.78 -15.56
CA ILE A 71 8.74 -30.10 -16.93
C ILE A 71 7.96 -31.40 -17.26
N SER A 72 6.89 -31.27 -18.03
CA SER A 72 6.23 -32.46 -18.61
C SER A 72 7.10 -33.03 -19.71
N LYS A 73 7.48 -34.30 -19.59
CA LYS A 73 8.19 -35.03 -20.65
C LYS A 73 7.28 -35.43 -21.81
N THR A 74 5.98 -35.20 -21.72
CA THR A 74 4.97 -35.49 -22.74
C THR A 74 4.49 -34.20 -23.39
N PRO A 75 4.33 -34.12 -24.72
CA PRO A 75 3.72 -32.98 -25.39
C PRO A 75 2.23 -32.88 -25.00
N GLY A 76 1.90 -32.00 -24.07
CA GLY A 76 0.56 -31.72 -23.58
C GLY A 76 0.52 -30.43 -22.80
N PRO A 77 -0.66 -29.78 -22.66
CA PRO A 77 -0.73 -28.47 -22.04
C PRO A 77 -0.39 -28.53 -20.56
N SER A 78 0.47 -27.59 -20.15
CA SER A 78 0.75 -27.13 -18.80
C SER A 78 2.03 -27.61 -18.11
N SER A 79 3.11 -26.92 -18.39
CA SER A 79 4.11 -26.67 -17.36
C SER A 79 3.55 -25.61 -16.41
N GLY A 80 2.88 -26.02 -15.33
CA GLY A 80 2.39 -25.13 -14.29
C GLY A 80 3.38 -25.01 -13.11
N PRO A 81 3.17 -24.05 -12.19
CA PRO A 81 3.91 -23.99 -10.94
C PRO A 81 3.82 -25.33 -10.19
N ILE A 82 4.92 -25.76 -9.59
CA ILE A 82 4.88 -26.89 -8.67
C ILE A 82 4.21 -26.42 -7.38
N THR A 83 3.09 -27.04 -7.03
CA THR A 83 2.29 -26.71 -5.85
C THR A 83 2.17 -27.92 -4.93
N VAL A 84 2.06 -27.64 -3.63
CA VAL A 84 1.76 -28.65 -2.60
C VAL A 84 0.81 -28.04 -1.60
N ARG A 85 -0.06 -28.88 -1.03
CA ARG A 85 -0.86 -28.48 0.13
C ARG A 85 -0.15 -28.94 1.39
N ASN A 86 0.20 -28.00 2.27
CA ASN A 86 0.87 -28.31 3.53
C ASN A 86 -0.10 -28.97 4.55
N LYS A 87 0.43 -29.40 5.70
CA LYS A 87 -0.36 -30.07 6.77
C LYS A 87 -1.46 -29.17 7.36
N ALA A 88 -1.30 -27.85 7.27
CA ALA A 88 -2.30 -26.86 7.71
C ALA A 88 -3.35 -26.55 6.64
N GLY A 89 -3.33 -27.23 5.47
CA GLY A 89 -4.28 -27.03 4.38
C GLY A 89 -3.99 -25.80 3.50
N VAL A 90 -2.81 -25.20 3.65
CA VAL A 90 -2.39 -24.02 2.87
C VAL A 90 -1.69 -24.48 1.59
N ASP A 91 -2.10 -23.93 0.45
CA ASP A 91 -1.45 -24.19 -0.84
C ASP A 91 -0.15 -23.37 -0.93
N GLU A 92 0.95 -24.07 -1.19
CA GLU A 92 2.29 -23.50 -1.32
C GLU A 92 2.83 -23.73 -2.74
N VAL A 93 3.61 -22.77 -3.22
CA VAL A 93 4.28 -22.80 -4.53
C VAL A 93 5.78 -22.92 -4.30
N LEU A 94 6.43 -23.78 -5.10
CA LEU A 94 7.88 -23.92 -5.07
C LEU A 94 8.56 -22.79 -5.83
N TYR A 95 9.43 -22.05 -5.13
CA TYR A 95 10.26 -21.01 -5.69
C TYR A 95 11.74 -21.37 -5.58
N GLN A 96 12.50 -21.02 -6.62
CA GLN A 96 13.95 -21.02 -6.61
C GLN A 96 14.42 -19.58 -6.33
N ARG A 97 15.21 -19.41 -5.29
CA ARG A 97 15.91 -18.16 -5.00
C ARG A 97 17.33 -18.27 -5.53
N ARG A 98 17.73 -17.37 -6.43
CA ARG A 98 19.05 -17.28 -7.05
C ARG A 98 19.79 -16.07 -6.51
N CYS A 99 20.93 -16.32 -5.88
CA CYS A 99 21.82 -15.31 -5.31
C CYS A 99 23.21 -15.46 -5.93
N PRO A 100 24.09 -14.42 -5.86
CA PRO A 100 25.49 -14.54 -6.27
C PRO A 100 26.24 -15.68 -5.58
N ALA A 101 25.86 -15.99 -4.34
CA ALA A 101 26.49 -17.05 -3.54
C ALA A 101 25.92 -18.47 -3.77
N GLY A 102 24.85 -18.62 -4.56
CA GLY A 102 24.24 -19.93 -4.82
C GLY A 102 22.72 -19.88 -5.02
N GLN A 103 22.12 -21.06 -5.06
CA GLN A 103 20.68 -21.23 -5.28
C GLN A 103 20.06 -22.07 -4.18
N SER A 104 18.80 -21.79 -3.85
CA SER A 104 18.01 -22.53 -2.87
C SER A 104 16.55 -22.65 -3.30
N LEU A 105 15.85 -23.67 -2.81
CA LEU A 105 14.45 -23.93 -3.09
C LEU A 105 13.61 -23.69 -1.83
N HIS A 106 12.46 -23.03 -2.01
CA HIS A 106 11.60 -22.64 -0.89
C HIS A 106 10.13 -22.80 -1.25
N TRP A 107 9.36 -23.37 -0.34
CA TRP A 107 7.92 -23.41 -0.39
C TRP A 107 7.36 -22.12 0.20
N ILE A 108 6.55 -21.40 -0.56
CA ILE A 108 5.96 -20.13 -0.14
C ILE A 108 4.43 -20.22 -0.29
N PRO A 109 3.67 -19.91 0.77
CA PRO A 109 2.22 -19.88 0.69
C PRO A 109 1.74 -18.98 -0.45
N GLN A 110 0.82 -19.49 -1.26
CA GLN A 110 0.33 -18.80 -2.45
C GLN A 110 -0.33 -17.45 -2.12
N SER A 111 -0.98 -17.36 -0.97
CA SER A 111 -1.66 -16.16 -0.49
C SER A 111 -0.73 -15.07 0.06
N THR A 112 0.56 -15.35 0.34
CA THR A 112 1.47 -14.43 1.03
C THR A 112 1.53 -13.05 0.40
N SER A 113 1.79 -12.98 -0.90
CA SER A 113 1.92 -11.68 -1.59
C SER A 113 0.61 -10.90 -1.62
N ALA A 114 -0.53 -11.57 -1.78
CA ALA A 114 -1.85 -10.93 -1.76
C ALA A 114 -2.17 -10.33 -0.38
N ARG A 115 -1.88 -11.07 0.70
CA ARG A 115 -2.07 -10.58 2.08
C ARG A 115 -1.19 -9.36 2.38
N ILE A 116 0.08 -9.36 1.96
CA ILE A 116 0.96 -8.18 2.09
C ILE A 116 0.37 -6.99 1.29
N ALA A 117 -0.19 -7.24 0.10
CA ALA A 117 -0.80 -6.21 -0.72
C ALA A 117 -2.03 -5.57 -0.04
N GLU A 118 -2.91 -6.37 0.55
CA GLU A 118 -4.08 -5.91 1.31
C GLU A 118 -3.69 -5.03 2.50
N HIS A 119 -2.66 -5.42 3.28
CA HIS A 119 -2.12 -4.58 4.34
C HIS A 119 -1.54 -3.27 3.83
N SER A 120 -0.88 -3.30 2.67
CA SER A 120 -0.31 -2.12 2.04
C SER A 120 -1.38 -1.16 1.52
N GLU A 121 -2.58 -1.65 1.16
CA GLU A 121 -3.71 -0.83 0.71
C GLU A 121 -4.13 0.18 1.78
N ASN A 122 -4.19 -0.22 3.04
CA ASN A 122 -4.50 0.66 4.16
C ASN A 122 -3.50 1.82 4.29
N LYS A 123 -2.23 1.58 4.00
CA LYS A 123 -1.20 2.62 3.98
C LYS A 123 -1.34 3.53 2.77
N VAL A 124 -1.56 2.96 1.59
CA VAL A 124 -1.80 3.71 0.34
C VAL A 124 -3.02 4.60 0.47
N SER A 125 -4.12 4.10 1.03
CA SER A 125 -5.37 4.85 1.20
C SER A 125 -5.19 6.12 2.04
N ARG A 126 -4.33 6.08 3.06
CA ARG A 126 -3.99 7.27 3.87
C ARG A 126 -3.17 8.30 3.10
N LEU A 127 -2.31 7.87 2.18
CA LEU A 127 -1.46 8.76 1.39
C LEU A 127 -2.23 9.47 0.26
N VAL A 128 -3.30 8.86 -0.26
CA VAL A 128 -4.11 9.42 -1.35
C VAL A 128 -5.29 10.28 -0.85
N ASN A 129 -5.43 10.51 0.44
CA ASN A 129 -6.58 11.23 1.03
C ASN A 129 -6.52 12.76 0.88
N MET A 130 -5.55 13.32 0.17
CA MET A 130 -5.42 14.76 -0.06
C MET A 130 -6.08 15.16 -1.38
N LEU A 131 -7.32 15.66 -1.33
CA LEU A 131 -8.02 16.21 -2.48
C LEU A 131 -7.92 17.74 -2.50
N LEU A 132 -7.26 18.28 -3.53
CA LEU A 132 -7.23 19.72 -3.83
C LEU A 132 -8.11 20.01 -5.04
N LEU A 133 -9.40 20.27 -4.79
CA LEU A 133 -10.31 20.68 -5.87
C LEU A 133 -10.14 22.16 -6.18
N LYS A 134 -10.12 22.47 -7.48
CA LYS A 134 -10.22 23.82 -8.02
C LYS A 134 -11.50 23.92 -8.84
N THR A 135 -12.16 25.08 -8.79
CA THR A 135 -13.38 25.36 -9.57
C THR A 135 -13.33 26.75 -10.19
N ALA A 136 -14.01 26.92 -11.30
CA ALA A 136 -14.28 28.20 -11.90
C ALA A 136 -15.76 28.22 -12.39
N PRO A 137 -16.61 29.10 -11.85
CA PRO A 137 -16.39 30.07 -10.78
C PRO A 137 -15.96 29.41 -9.42
N PRO A 138 -15.42 30.21 -8.48
CA PRO A 138 -15.13 29.71 -7.13
C PRO A 138 -16.37 29.15 -6.43
N SER A 139 -16.21 28.16 -5.53
CA SER A 139 -17.31 27.44 -4.87
C SER A 139 -18.30 28.32 -4.09
N ASN A 140 -17.89 29.52 -3.71
CA ASN A 140 -18.73 30.51 -3.02
C ASN A 140 -19.42 31.54 -3.96
N LYS A 141 -19.19 31.46 -5.26
CA LYS A 141 -19.69 32.41 -6.27
C LYS A 141 -20.13 31.71 -7.57
N MET A 142 -20.63 30.50 -7.48
CA MET A 142 -21.23 29.82 -8.63
C MET A 142 -22.57 30.50 -9.00
N VAL A 143 -22.96 30.40 -10.25
CA VAL A 143 -24.13 31.09 -10.78
C VAL A 143 -25.02 30.11 -11.50
N VAL A 144 -26.33 30.25 -11.33
CA VAL A 144 -27.35 29.46 -12.05
C VAL A 144 -27.16 29.60 -13.54
N ASN A 145 -27.28 28.48 -14.26
CA ASN A 145 -27.12 28.38 -15.73
C ASN A 145 -25.74 28.77 -16.27
N VAL A 146 -24.75 28.93 -15.41
CA VAL A 146 -23.36 29.12 -15.81
C VAL A 146 -22.57 27.83 -15.56
N GLY A 147 -21.85 27.35 -16.56
CA GLY A 147 -21.03 26.14 -16.45
C GLY A 147 -19.92 26.31 -15.43
N THR A 148 -19.91 25.43 -14.46
CA THR A 148 -18.86 25.36 -13.44
C THR A 148 -17.83 24.32 -13.84
N TRP A 149 -16.63 24.77 -14.14
CA TRP A 149 -15.48 23.91 -14.37
C TRP A 149 -14.92 23.41 -13.06
N PHE A 150 -14.47 22.17 -13.03
CA PHE A 150 -13.77 21.62 -11.86
C PHE A 150 -12.60 20.74 -12.30
N TRP A 151 -11.52 20.83 -11.55
CA TRP A 151 -10.30 20.05 -11.81
C TRP A 151 -9.46 19.85 -10.57
N VAL A 152 -8.56 18.87 -10.64
CA VAL A 152 -7.51 18.63 -9.67
C VAL A 152 -6.16 19.01 -10.27
N PRO A 153 -5.28 19.74 -9.57
CA PRO A 153 -3.96 20.06 -10.09
C PRO A 153 -3.18 18.79 -10.47
N ARG A 154 -2.49 18.82 -11.60
CA ARG A 154 -1.70 17.67 -12.07
C ARG A 154 -0.64 17.21 -11.08
N ALA A 155 -0.16 18.10 -10.21
CA ALA A 155 0.80 17.79 -9.18
C ALA A 155 0.29 16.72 -8.17
N VAL A 156 -1.03 16.69 -7.91
CA VAL A 156 -1.67 15.71 -7.01
C VAL A 156 -2.35 14.57 -7.75
N TRP A 157 -2.50 14.68 -9.07
CA TRP A 157 -3.03 13.61 -9.94
C TRP A 157 -1.90 12.67 -10.37
N LYS A 158 -1.33 11.95 -9.42
CA LYS A 158 -0.19 11.04 -9.63
C LYS A 158 -0.43 9.73 -8.94
N SER A 159 0.16 8.68 -9.47
CA SER A 159 0.20 7.39 -8.78
C SER A 159 1.00 7.48 -7.48
N VAL A 160 0.52 6.79 -6.46
CA VAL A 160 1.17 6.66 -5.15
C VAL A 160 1.47 5.19 -4.94
N SER A 161 2.71 4.88 -4.54
CA SER A 161 3.13 3.50 -4.29
C SER A 161 3.65 3.34 -2.87
N VAL A 162 3.36 2.17 -2.30
CA VAL A 162 3.90 1.72 -1.02
C VAL A 162 4.51 0.36 -1.22
N THR A 163 5.74 0.19 -0.76
CA THR A 163 6.39 -1.12 -0.71
C THR A 163 6.37 -1.62 0.72
N ALA A 164 5.84 -2.81 0.90
CA ALA A 164 5.86 -3.56 2.15
C ALA A 164 6.69 -4.82 1.98
N TYR A 165 7.27 -5.34 3.05
CA TYR A 165 8.00 -6.58 3.02
C TYR A 165 7.82 -7.39 4.30
N ILE A 166 7.96 -8.70 4.16
CA ILE A 166 8.11 -9.63 5.28
C ILE A 166 9.53 -10.18 5.24
N PRO A 167 10.32 -10.04 6.32
CA PRO A 167 11.63 -10.68 6.40
C PRO A 167 11.44 -12.20 6.52
N THR A 168 12.22 -12.96 5.77
CA THR A 168 12.30 -14.41 5.93
C THR A 168 13.75 -14.80 6.17
N SER A 169 13.96 -16.01 6.68
CA SER A 169 15.32 -16.56 6.92
C SER A 169 16.17 -16.60 5.63
N VAL A 170 15.53 -16.54 4.47
CA VAL A 170 16.18 -16.65 3.15
C VAL A 170 16.11 -15.36 2.36
N GLY A 171 15.61 -14.27 2.95
CA GLY A 171 15.51 -12.94 2.34
C GLY A 171 14.08 -12.40 2.29
N PRO A 172 13.90 -11.09 2.03
CA PRO A 172 12.59 -10.47 2.11
C PRO A 172 11.69 -10.86 0.95
N ILE A 173 10.43 -11.12 1.25
CA ILE A 173 9.34 -11.12 0.27
C ILE A 173 8.79 -9.70 0.24
N THR A 174 8.91 -9.03 -0.90
CA THR A 174 8.47 -7.63 -1.06
C THR A 174 7.26 -7.53 -1.98
N VAL A 175 6.34 -6.62 -1.64
CA VAL A 175 5.19 -6.29 -2.47
C VAL A 175 5.09 -4.78 -2.58
N THR A 176 5.00 -4.29 -3.80
CA THR A 176 4.70 -2.88 -4.09
C THR A 176 3.27 -2.74 -4.53
N THR A 177 2.47 -2.03 -3.75
CA THR A 177 1.07 -1.68 -4.02
C THR A 177 1.01 -0.25 -4.55
N THR A 178 0.34 -0.06 -5.68
CA THR A 178 0.25 1.22 -6.39
C THR A 178 -1.20 1.62 -6.58
N ALA A 179 -1.57 2.81 -6.10
CA ALA A 179 -2.82 3.47 -6.40
C ALA A 179 -2.63 4.45 -7.55
N THR A 180 -3.41 4.29 -8.61
CA THR A 180 -3.40 5.17 -9.79
C THR A 180 -4.75 5.87 -9.92
N PRO A 181 -4.81 7.22 -9.97
CA PRO A 181 -6.07 7.93 -10.13
C PRO A 181 -6.62 7.70 -11.54
N THR A 182 -7.91 7.37 -11.64
CA THR A 182 -8.55 7.01 -12.91
C THR A 182 -9.66 7.95 -13.33
N SER A 183 -10.44 8.47 -12.39
CA SER A 183 -11.53 9.40 -12.69
C SER A 183 -11.78 10.37 -11.55
N LEU A 184 -12.21 11.58 -11.91
CA LEU A 184 -12.71 12.61 -11.01
C LEU A 184 -14.24 12.57 -11.04
N ILE A 185 -14.88 12.54 -9.89
CA ILE A 185 -16.33 12.44 -9.73
C ILE A 185 -16.80 13.66 -8.96
N TYR A 186 -17.77 14.38 -9.50
CA TYR A 186 -18.39 15.54 -8.87
C TYR A 186 -19.88 15.28 -8.66
N SER A 187 -20.32 15.18 -7.42
CA SER A 187 -21.73 15.09 -7.03
C SER A 187 -22.17 16.46 -6.54
N PRO A 188 -23.06 17.18 -7.26
CA PRO A 188 -23.34 18.60 -7.02
C PRO A 188 -24.09 18.89 -5.71
N GLY A 189 -24.80 17.93 -5.16
CA GLY A 189 -25.56 18.07 -3.91
C GLY A 189 -26.90 18.78 -4.08
N ASP A 190 -27.30 19.10 -5.28
CA ASP A 190 -28.59 19.74 -5.62
C ASP A 190 -29.73 18.73 -5.90
N GLY A 191 -29.41 17.42 -5.86
CA GLY A 191 -30.33 16.33 -6.16
C GLY A 191 -30.14 15.70 -7.53
N ASN A 192 -29.29 16.29 -8.37
CA ASN A 192 -28.97 15.78 -9.70
C ASN A 192 -27.82 14.75 -9.67
N ASN A 193 -27.66 14.05 -10.79
CA ASN A 193 -26.64 13.02 -10.97
C ASN A 193 -25.21 13.59 -10.90
N ALA A 194 -24.29 12.76 -10.44
CA ALA A 194 -22.88 13.08 -10.45
C ALA A 194 -22.31 13.09 -11.86
N VAL A 195 -21.36 13.98 -12.12
CA VAL A 195 -20.51 14.00 -13.32
C VAL A 195 -19.25 13.22 -13.04
N THR A 196 -18.88 12.34 -13.98
CA THR A 196 -17.63 11.57 -13.92
C THR A 196 -16.75 11.94 -15.11
N CYS A 197 -15.55 12.41 -14.80
CA CYS A 197 -14.56 12.79 -15.80
C CYS A 197 -13.45 11.74 -15.91
N LYS A 198 -12.91 11.55 -17.10
CA LYS A 198 -11.68 10.79 -17.32
C LYS A 198 -10.48 11.72 -17.05
N GLY A 199 -9.75 11.48 -15.95
CA GLY A 199 -8.59 12.30 -15.60
C GLY A 199 -8.89 13.42 -14.61
N PRO A 200 -7.94 14.35 -14.43
CA PRO A 200 -7.99 15.40 -13.41
C PRO A 200 -8.90 16.57 -13.73
N GLY A 201 -9.51 16.60 -14.90
CA GLY A 201 -10.19 17.78 -15.45
C GLY A 201 -9.24 18.79 -16.08
N THR A 202 -9.82 19.76 -16.77
CA THR A 202 -9.09 20.81 -17.48
C THR A 202 -9.15 22.11 -16.69
N PRO A 203 -8.02 22.75 -16.35
CA PRO A 203 -8.02 24.05 -15.71
C PRO A 203 -8.68 25.12 -16.60
N TRP A 204 -9.61 25.87 -16.02
CA TRP A 204 -10.16 27.02 -16.70
C TRP A 204 -9.16 28.19 -16.74
N SER A 205 -9.17 28.96 -17.83
CA SER A 205 -8.43 30.22 -17.97
C SER A 205 -9.25 31.22 -18.77
N ARG A 206 -9.00 32.50 -18.56
CA ARG A 206 -9.70 33.57 -19.30
C ARG A 206 -9.49 33.50 -20.81
N SER A 207 -8.38 32.96 -21.26
CA SER A 207 -8.09 32.80 -22.70
C SER A 207 -8.98 31.78 -23.41
N ARG A 208 -9.72 30.94 -22.66
CA ARG A 208 -10.66 29.97 -23.24
C ARG A 208 -12.00 30.56 -23.64
N GLY A 209 -12.36 31.69 -23.05
CA GLY A 209 -13.68 32.31 -23.29
C GLY A 209 -14.80 31.61 -22.50
N ASP A 210 -15.96 32.28 -22.49
CA ASP A 210 -17.11 31.85 -21.70
C ASP A 210 -17.90 30.69 -22.33
N ASN A 211 -17.71 30.46 -23.64
CA ASN A 211 -18.41 29.44 -24.44
C ASN A 211 -17.61 28.13 -24.56
N ASP A 212 -16.42 28.05 -23.96
CA ASP A 212 -15.61 26.84 -24.01
C ASP A 212 -16.19 25.79 -23.07
N THR A 213 -15.96 24.53 -23.38
CA THR A 213 -16.49 23.38 -22.63
C THR A 213 -15.38 22.48 -22.07
N SER A 214 -15.71 21.75 -21.07
CA SER A 214 -14.84 20.73 -20.45
C SER A 214 -15.65 19.47 -20.17
N ASP A 215 -15.01 18.31 -20.26
CA ASP A 215 -15.56 17.03 -19.79
C ASP A 215 -15.80 17.01 -18.27
N CYS A 216 -15.13 17.93 -17.54
CA CYS A 216 -15.28 18.15 -16.11
C CYS A 216 -16.00 19.48 -15.85
N MET A 217 -17.26 19.54 -16.21
CA MET A 217 -18.12 20.72 -16.03
C MET A 217 -19.51 20.31 -15.52
N TYR A 218 -20.10 21.14 -14.68
CA TYR A 218 -21.46 20.99 -14.20
C TYR A 218 -22.19 22.32 -14.22
N THR A 219 -23.47 22.33 -14.58
CA THR A 219 -24.32 23.52 -14.57
C THR A 219 -25.42 23.38 -13.53
N TYR A 220 -25.46 24.27 -12.55
CA TYR A 220 -26.55 24.36 -11.59
C TYR A 220 -27.75 25.08 -12.20
N HIS A 221 -28.95 24.52 -12.02
CA HIS A 221 -30.20 25.10 -12.52
C HIS A 221 -31.03 25.79 -11.44
N SER A 222 -30.61 25.75 -10.20
CA SER A 222 -31.29 26.39 -9.07
C SER A 222 -30.30 27.02 -8.10
N ALA A 223 -30.68 28.16 -7.54
CA ALA A 223 -29.87 28.81 -6.54
C ALA A 223 -29.92 28.04 -5.20
N SER A 224 -28.85 28.11 -4.42
CA SER A 224 -28.74 27.38 -3.16
C SER A 224 -29.37 28.06 -1.96
N HIS A 225 -29.90 29.28 -2.10
CA HIS A 225 -30.51 30.05 -1.00
C HIS A 225 -31.73 29.38 -0.36
N THR A 226 -32.41 28.48 -1.08
CA THR A 226 -33.55 27.70 -0.58
C THR A 226 -33.14 26.59 0.40
N LYS A 227 -31.86 26.25 0.48
CA LYS A 227 -31.36 25.29 1.47
C LYS A 227 -31.16 25.96 2.82
N ALA A 228 -31.37 25.24 3.90
CA ALA A 228 -31.22 25.77 5.26
C ALA A 228 -29.85 26.39 5.54
N SER A 229 -28.78 25.81 4.94
CA SER A 229 -27.42 26.32 5.02
C SER A 229 -27.07 27.41 3.99
N GLY A 230 -27.99 27.71 3.06
CA GLY A 230 -27.72 28.58 1.92
C GLY A 230 -26.72 28.00 0.90
N THR A 231 -26.37 26.71 1.03
CA THR A 231 -25.37 26.03 0.19
C THR A 231 -25.81 24.61 -0.17
N TYR A 232 -25.31 24.09 -1.28
CA TYR A 232 -25.35 22.67 -1.59
C TYR A 232 -24.14 21.97 -0.97
N ALA A 233 -24.34 20.72 -0.50
CA ALA A 233 -23.26 19.88 -0.01
C ALA A 233 -22.67 19.07 -1.18
N ALA A 234 -21.80 19.72 -1.97
CA ALA A 234 -21.18 19.07 -3.11
C ALA A 234 -20.08 18.11 -2.65
N ASN A 235 -20.09 16.86 -3.14
CA ASN A 235 -19.06 15.87 -2.89
C ASN A 235 -18.16 15.72 -4.13
N THR A 236 -16.85 15.83 -3.94
CA THR A 236 -15.88 15.57 -4.98
C THR A 236 -15.02 14.39 -4.56
N ALA A 237 -14.83 13.43 -5.48
CA ALA A 237 -14.04 12.24 -5.20
C ALA A 237 -13.14 11.86 -6.38
N ILE A 238 -12.01 11.23 -6.07
CA ILE A 238 -11.15 10.56 -7.04
C ILE A 238 -11.36 9.05 -6.89
N LYS A 239 -11.57 8.36 -7.99
CA LYS A 239 -11.52 6.91 -8.07
C LYS A 239 -10.11 6.47 -8.40
N TRP A 240 -9.60 5.49 -7.65
CA TRP A 240 -8.27 4.93 -7.80
C TRP A 240 -8.35 3.47 -8.21
N SER A 241 -7.52 3.07 -9.15
CA SER A 241 -7.23 1.67 -9.44
C SER A 241 -6.05 1.24 -8.57
N ILE A 242 -6.20 0.12 -7.87
CA ILE A 242 -5.15 -0.41 -7.00
C ILE A 242 -4.57 -1.67 -7.63
N THR A 243 -3.28 -1.65 -7.89
CA THR A 243 -2.53 -2.81 -8.39
C THR A 243 -1.37 -3.12 -7.47
N TRP A 244 -0.92 -4.37 -7.48
CA TRP A 244 0.25 -4.77 -6.73
C TRP A 244 1.15 -5.71 -7.52
N ARG A 245 2.45 -5.71 -7.17
CA ARG A 245 3.46 -6.60 -7.72
C ARG A 245 4.40 -7.07 -6.61
N SER A 246 4.75 -8.35 -6.65
CA SER A 246 5.70 -8.99 -5.74
C SER A 246 7.03 -9.27 -6.43
N ASN A 247 8.11 -9.32 -5.65
CA ASN A 247 9.41 -9.83 -6.11
C ASN A 247 9.37 -11.34 -6.41
N LEU A 248 8.30 -12.05 -6.07
CA LEU A 248 8.03 -13.43 -6.46
C LEU A 248 7.56 -13.56 -7.93
N GLY A 249 7.43 -12.44 -8.67
CA GLY A 249 6.98 -12.42 -10.06
C GLY A 249 5.47 -12.49 -10.25
N ILE A 250 4.70 -12.45 -9.17
CA ILE A 250 3.23 -12.42 -9.19
C ILE A 250 2.70 -11.02 -8.90
N GLY A 251 1.47 -10.77 -9.31
CA GLY A 251 0.77 -9.50 -9.08
C GLY A 251 -0.73 -9.65 -9.25
N GLY A 252 -1.45 -8.57 -8.99
CA GLY A 252 -2.89 -8.57 -9.09
C GLY A 252 -3.49 -7.18 -8.96
N VAL A 253 -4.82 -7.16 -8.89
CA VAL A 253 -5.64 -5.96 -8.70
C VAL A 253 -6.39 -6.12 -7.38
N LEU A 254 -6.42 -5.07 -6.59
CA LEU A 254 -7.25 -4.95 -5.39
C LEU A 254 -8.53 -4.17 -5.71
N PRO A 255 -9.54 -4.18 -4.83
CA PRO A 255 -10.73 -3.37 -4.97
C PRO A 255 -10.37 -1.90 -5.21
N SER A 256 -11.16 -1.22 -6.06
CA SER A 256 -10.92 0.20 -6.32
C SER A 256 -11.21 1.05 -5.09
N LEU A 257 -10.34 2.01 -4.80
CA LEU A 257 -10.51 2.97 -3.72
C LEU A 257 -11.20 4.24 -4.23
N ARG A 258 -12.02 4.85 -3.39
CA ARG A 258 -12.61 6.18 -3.62
C ARG A 258 -12.25 7.09 -2.44
N THR A 259 -11.59 8.20 -2.73
CA THR A 259 -11.29 9.24 -1.74
C THR A 259 -11.95 10.53 -2.14
N GLY A 260 -12.55 11.24 -1.19
CA GLY A 260 -13.29 12.45 -1.51
C GLY A 260 -13.52 13.36 -0.32
N ILE A 261 -14.03 14.54 -0.63
CA ILE A 261 -14.39 15.57 0.35
C ILE A 261 -15.74 16.17 -0.01
N THR A 262 -16.54 16.44 1.01
CA THR A 262 -17.78 17.23 0.87
C THR A 262 -17.47 18.68 1.23
N SER A 263 -17.84 19.60 0.35
CA SER A 263 -17.62 21.02 0.51
C SER A 263 -18.91 21.81 0.26
N PRO A 264 -19.17 22.90 1.01
CA PRO A 264 -20.30 23.77 0.75
C PRO A 264 -20.09 24.55 -0.55
N VAL A 265 -21.12 24.56 -1.37
CA VAL A 265 -21.14 25.31 -2.65
C VAL A 265 -22.29 26.30 -2.62
N ARG A 266 -21.98 27.58 -2.82
CA ARG A 266 -22.97 28.64 -2.92
C ARG A 266 -23.26 28.94 -4.38
N VAL A 267 -24.53 28.78 -4.78
CA VAL A 267 -25.02 29.08 -6.13
C VAL A 267 -25.94 30.30 -6.04
N LEU A 268 -25.58 31.33 -6.78
CA LEU A 268 -26.27 32.61 -6.84
C LEU A 268 -27.18 32.68 -8.08
N GLU A 269 -28.28 33.38 -7.97
CA GLU A 269 -29.11 33.75 -9.09
C GLU A 269 -28.83 35.22 -9.42
N LEU A 270 -28.60 35.50 -10.70
CA LEU A 270 -28.47 36.88 -11.21
C LEU A 270 -29.83 37.31 -11.75
N GLN A 271 -30.44 38.31 -11.12
CA GLN A 271 -31.65 38.94 -11.60
C GLN A 271 -31.24 40.19 -12.44
N ALA A 272 -31.63 40.20 -13.69
CA ALA A 272 -31.52 41.42 -14.52
C ALA A 272 -32.70 42.35 -14.14
N LEU A 273 -32.39 43.44 -13.49
CA LEU A 273 -33.40 44.53 -13.31
C LEU A 273 -33.41 45.35 -14.61
N SER A 274 -34.48 45.22 -15.39
CA SER A 274 -34.78 46.17 -16.47
C SER A 274 -35.13 47.54 -15.85
N ARG A 275 -34.38 48.57 -16.15
CA ARG A 275 -34.73 49.95 -15.88
C ARG A 275 -35.59 50.51 -17.02
#